data_2f92901ad9f8e4385df5e8d802d9b4c0
#
_entry.id   2f92901ad9f8e4385df5e8d802d9b4c0
#
_cell.length_a   1.000
_cell.length_b   1.000
_cell.length_c   1.000
_cell.angle_alpha   90.00
_cell.angle_beta   90.00
_cell.angle_gamma   90.00
#
_symmetry.space_group_name_H-M   'P 1'
#
loop_
_entity.id
_entity.type
_entity.pdbx_description
1 polymer ?
#
loop_
_entity_poly.entity_id
_entity_poly.type
_entity_poly.pdbx_seq_one_letter_code
_entity_poly.pdbx_strand_id
1 'polypeptide(L)'
;MRAWVYVNDMSSSTFALGREATDDGSFRRQESQFRRWVAEDSEFLPAAGRYHLYVAQACPWAHRTIIGRRLMGLEDAIGLSFVDPIRDERGWAFTGGGYVDSVNGFSFLSEAYLATDPGYDARVSVPVLWDKESGVIVCNESADILRMLATVFAPFAAHAIELYPERLRGEIDALNDRIYDNVNNAVYKAGFSRRQYVYEREVLGLFEMLDELDARLADRRFLFGADPVETDWRLFTTLLRFDAVYQIHFKCSLRKLIEYEHLWPYARDLYQWPGVAETVDFDEIRRHYYLTHPMINPAGLVAMAPAASFDEPHGREWLG
;
A
#
# COMPACT_ATOMS: atom_id res chain seq x y z
N MET A 1 11.84 -14.23 40.67
CA MET A 1 11.46 -13.85 39.30
C MET A 1 10.09 -13.21 39.36
N ARG A 2 10.02 -11.88 39.23
CA ARG A 2 8.74 -11.16 39.18
C ARG A 2 8.36 -11.00 37.70
N ALA A 3 7.26 -11.63 37.31
CA ALA A 3 6.66 -11.45 36.02
C ALA A 3 6.15 -10.00 35.90
N TRP A 4 6.70 -9.23 34.97
CA TRP A 4 6.17 -7.92 34.57
C TRP A 4 4.94 -8.15 33.71
N VAL A 5 3.77 -7.98 34.30
CA VAL A 5 2.50 -7.91 33.58
C VAL A 5 2.38 -6.46 33.12
N TYR A 6 2.73 -6.18 31.85
CA TYR A 6 2.33 -4.94 31.19
C TYR A 6 0.85 -5.06 30.82
N VAL A 7 -0.01 -4.60 31.67
CA VAL A 7 -1.38 -4.23 31.30
C VAL A 7 -1.30 -2.81 30.75
N ASN A 8 -1.05 -2.67 29.46
CA ASN A 8 -1.30 -1.41 28.78
C ASN A 8 -2.79 -1.34 28.45
N ASP A 9 -3.48 -0.43 29.11
CA ASP A 9 -4.81 0.02 28.75
C ASP A 9 -4.74 0.73 27.38
N MET A 10 -4.96 -0.05 26.30
CA MET A 10 -4.94 0.42 24.91
C MET A 10 -6.33 0.90 24.44
N SER A 11 -7.23 1.24 25.36
CA SER A 11 -8.64 1.56 25.06
C SER A 11 -8.88 3.02 24.62
N SER A 12 -7.87 3.89 24.62
CA SER A 12 -8.10 5.35 24.52
C SER A 12 -7.69 6.02 23.20
N SER A 13 -7.08 5.33 22.22
CA SER A 13 -6.83 5.98 20.92
C SER A 13 -7.75 5.42 19.83
N THR A 14 -8.60 6.29 19.32
CA THR A 14 -9.56 6.04 18.23
C THR A 14 -8.89 5.55 16.93
N PHE A 15 -7.59 5.77 16.79
CA PHE A 15 -6.81 5.49 15.57
C PHE A 15 -5.74 4.40 15.73
N ALA A 16 -5.71 3.68 16.85
CA ALA A 16 -4.66 2.70 17.13
C ALA A 16 -4.95 1.31 16.55
N LEU A 17 -3.86 0.61 16.19
CA LEU A 17 -3.83 -0.79 15.73
C LEU A 17 -4.48 -1.80 16.70
N GLY A 18 -4.80 -1.41 17.94
CA GLY A 18 -5.39 -2.26 18.95
C GLY A 18 -6.76 -2.85 18.61
N ARG A 19 -7.55 -2.19 17.77
CA ARG A 19 -8.88 -2.68 17.34
C ARG A 19 -8.81 -3.77 16.25
N GLU A 20 -7.63 -4.01 15.67
CA GLU A 20 -7.42 -5.00 14.60
C GLU A 20 -6.93 -6.36 15.14
N ALA A 21 -6.77 -6.53 16.45
CA ALA A 21 -6.42 -7.80 17.05
C ALA A 21 -7.68 -8.58 17.45
N THR A 22 -7.73 -9.85 17.09
CA THR A 22 -8.79 -10.78 17.45
C THR A 22 -8.42 -11.60 18.70
N ASP A 23 -9.40 -12.25 19.33
CA ASP A 23 -9.20 -13.02 20.57
C ASP A 23 -8.26 -14.22 20.39
N ASP A 24 -8.22 -14.81 19.19
CA ASP A 24 -7.32 -15.91 18.84
C ASP A 24 -5.87 -15.44 18.57
N GLY A 25 -5.62 -14.12 18.61
CA GLY A 25 -4.32 -13.50 18.36
C GLY A 25 -4.01 -13.23 16.90
N SER A 26 -5.00 -13.36 16.02
CA SER A 26 -4.89 -12.99 14.62
C SER A 26 -5.03 -11.46 14.42
N PHE A 27 -4.52 -10.96 13.30
CA PHE A 27 -4.74 -9.59 12.84
C PHE A 27 -5.89 -9.58 11.82
N ARG A 28 -6.88 -8.72 12.04
CA ARG A 28 -7.99 -8.48 11.12
C ARG A 28 -8.01 -7.02 10.72
N ARG A 29 -7.68 -6.74 9.48
CA ARG A 29 -7.73 -5.38 8.94
C ARG A 29 -9.17 -4.87 8.90
N GLN A 30 -9.39 -3.64 9.39
CA GLN A 30 -10.68 -2.96 9.23
C GLN A 30 -10.92 -2.65 7.76
N GLU A 31 -12.16 -2.86 7.33
CA GLU A 31 -12.58 -2.51 5.96
C GLU A 31 -12.64 -0.99 5.77
N SER A 32 -12.37 -0.57 4.55
CA SER A 32 -12.50 0.82 4.12
C SER A 32 -13.97 1.25 4.16
N GLN A 33 -14.27 2.34 4.87
CA GLN A 33 -15.66 2.78 5.12
C GLN A 33 -16.19 3.65 3.98
N PHE A 34 -15.34 4.35 3.25
CA PHE A 34 -15.73 5.18 2.11
C PHE A 34 -15.35 4.47 0.82
N ARG A 35 -16.38 3.97 0.09
CA ARG A 35 -16.20 3.19 -1.15
C ARG A 35 -17.14 3.65 -2.26
N ARG A 36 -17.39 4.99 -2.32
CA ARG A 36 -18.13 5.60 -3.43
C ARG A 36 -17.24 5.65 -4.67
N TRP A 37 -17.88 5.77 -5.83
CA TRP A 37 -17.19 5.77 -7.11
C TRP A 37 -17.37 7.08 -7.84
N VAL A 38 -16.31 7.51 -8.54
CA VAL A 38 -16.40 8.52 -9.58
C VAL A 38 -17.00 7.82 -10.82
N ALA A 39 -18.14 8.32 -11.31
CA ALA A 39 -18.81 7.77 -12.49
C ALA A 39 -19.73 8.83 -13.11
N GLU A 40 -20.09 8.66 -14.40
CA GLU A 40 -20.96 9.61 -15.12
C GLU A 40 -22.40 9.68 -14.57
N ASP A 41 -22.83 8.62 -13.91
CA ASP A 41 -24.17 8.48 -13.30
C ASP A 41 -24.17 8.67 -11.77
N SER A 42 -23.06 9.14 -11.18
CA SER A 42 -22.93 9.38 -9.75
C SER A 42 -22.87 10.88 -9.43
N GLU A 43 -22.95 11.24 -8.14
CA GLU A 43 -22.72 12.60 -7.64
C GLU A 43 -21.26 13.06 -7.87
N PHE A 44 -20.33 12.10 -8.06
CA PHE A 44 -18.90 12.33 -8.30
C PHE A 44 -18.59 12.16 -9.78
N LEU A 45 -18.84 13.20 -10.59
CA LEU A 45 -18.60 13.17 -12.02
C LEU A 45 -17.09 13.20 -12.33
N PRO A 46 -16.60 12.46 -13.34
CA PRO A 46 -15.22 12.55 -13.79
C PRO A 46 -14.90 13.96 -14.29
N ALA A 47 -13.89 14.60 -13.70
CA ALA A 47 -13.45 15.94 -14.09
C ALA A 47 -11.98 16.15 -13.76
N ALA A 48 -11.21 16.70 -14.69
CA ALA A 48 -9.84 17.10 -14.43
C ALA A 48 -9.78 18.23 -13.41
N GLY A 49 -8.83 18.11 -12.45
CA GLY A 49 -8.63 19.12 -11.42
C GLY A 49 -9.63 19.09 -10.26
N ARG A 50 -10.71 18.30 -10.31
CA ARG A 50 -11.69 18.19 -9.22
C ARG A 50 -11.18 17.35 -8.04
N TYR A 51 -10.47 16.27 -8.32
CA TYR A 51 -10.08 15.30 -7.29
C TYR A 51 -8.66 15.50 -6.78
N HIS A 52 -8.43 15.05 -5.54
CA HIS A 52 -7.14 15.11 -4.89
C HIS A 52 -6.86 13.84 -4.11
N LEU A 53 -5.62 13.33 -4.18
CA LEU A 53 -5.16 12.17 -3.42
C LEU A 53 -4.38 12.62 -2.19
N TYR A 54 -4.79 12.13 -1.00
CA TYR A 54 -3.96 12.16 0.19
C TYR A 54 -3.28 10.80 0.37
N VAL A 55 -1.95 10.79 0.44
CA VAL A 55 -1.13 9.57 0.40
C VAL A 55 0.04 9.65 1.37
N ALA A 56 0.64 8.48 1.66
CA ALA A 56 1.97 8.36 2.27
C ALA A 56 2.83 7.44 1.39
N GLN A 57 4.03 7.88 1.01
CA GLN A 57 4.95 7.04 0.23
C GLN A 57 5.34 5.77 0.99
N ALA A 58 5.41 5.83 2.32
CA ALA A 58 5.66 4.68 3.16
C ALA A 58 4.59 3.58 3.08
N CYS A 59 3.32 3.94 2.82
CA CYS A 59 2.20 3.00 2.82
C CYS A 59 2.10 2.24 1.49
N PRO A 60 2.16 0.89 1.46
CA PRO A 60 2.07 0.13 0.21
C PRO A 60 0.69 0.24 -0.45
N TRP A 61 -0.37 0.44 0.35
CA TRP A 61 -1.71 0.63 -0.17
C TRP A 61 -1.85 1.97 -0.92
N ALA A 62 -1.33 3.05 -0.36
CA ALA A 62 -1.31 4.35 -1.02
C ALA A 62 -0.34 4.36 -2.21
N HIS A 63 0.80 3.68 -2.10
CA HIS A 63 1.84 3.66 -3.13
C HIS A 63 1.32 3.13 -4.48
N ARG A 64 0.42 2.12 -4.50
CA ARG A 64 -0.17 1.63 -5.76
C ARG A 64 -0.98 2.72 -6.48
N THR A 65 -1.61 3.64 -5.75
CA THR A 65 -2.35 4.76 -6.35
C THR A 65 -1.42 5.88 -6.84
N ILE A 66 -0.30 6.10 -6.16
CA ILE A 66 0.77 7.00 -6.62
C ILE A 66 1.34 6.49 -7.95
N ILE A 67 1.69 5.20 -8.01
CA ILE A 67 2.19 4.55 -9.23
C ILE A 67 1.15 4.65 -10.36
N GLY A 68 -0.09 4.27 -10.11
CA GLY A 68 -1.15 4.34 -11.14
C GLY A 68 -1.34 5.74 -11.70
N ARG A 69 -1.37 6.78 -10.83
CA ARG A 69 -1.44 8.19 -11.22
C ARG A 69 -0.23 8.59 -12.10
N ARG A 70 0.98 8.14 -11.73
CA ARG A 70 2.22 8.45 -12.46
C ARG A 70 2.27 7.75 -13.82
N LEU A 71 1.97 6.46 -13.87
CA LEU A 71 2.00 5.68 -15.10
C LEU A 71 1.03 6.21 -16.14
N MET A 72 -0.14 6.64 -15.72
CA MET A 72 -1.16 7.17 -16.61
C MET A 72 -0.94 8.66 -16.97
N GLY A 73 0.02 9.36 -16.31
CA GLY A 73 0.24 10.78 -16.51
C GLY A 73 -0.98 11.63 -16.11
N LEU A 74 -1.53 11.35 -14.92
CA LEU A 74 -2.72 12.04 -14.38
C LEU A 74 -2.36 13.21 -13.45
N GLU A 75 -1.11 13.69 -13.47
CA GLU A 75 -0.60 14.73 -12.58
C GLU A 75 -1.38 16.05 -12.68
N ASP A 76 -1.80 16.41 -13.87
CA ASP A 76 -2.59 17.63 -14.13
C ASP A 76 -4.09 17.42 -13.80
N ALA A 77 -4.56 16.18 -13.85
CA ALA A 77 -5.97 15.85 -13.62
C ALA A 77 -6.32 15.60 -12.16
N ILE A 78 -5.39 15.03 -11.39
CA ILE A 78 -5.62 14.63 -9.98
C ILE A 78 -4.48 15.19 -9.12
N GLY A 79 -4.81 16.09 -8.18
CA GLY A 79 -3.85 16.62 -7.23
C GLY A 79 -3.31 15.57 -6.26
N LEU A 80 -2.19 15.87 -5.59
CA LEU A 80 -1.54 14.96 -4.64
C LEU A 80 -0.96 15.73 -3.46
N SER A 81 -1.21 15.27 -2.24
CA SER A 81 -0.54 15.71 -1.02
C SER A 81 -0.06 14.51 -0.21
N PHE A 82 1.15 14.64 0.32
CA PHE A 82 1.75 13.64 1.19
C PHE A 82 1.51 13.98 2.65
N VAL A 83 1.18 12.96 3.45
CA VAL A 83 1.22 13.04 4.92
C VAL A 83 2.61 12.62 5.42
N ASP A 84 3.00 13.11 6.59
CA ASP A 84 4.25 12.74 7.26
C ASP A 84 4.31 11.21 7.48
N PRO A 85 5.41 10.54 7.12
CA PRO A 85 5.54 9.10 7.33
C PRO A 85 5.57 8.71 8.82
N ILE A 86 5.92 9.63 9.72
CA ILE A 86 5.98 9.38 11.16
C ILE A 86 4.66 9.79 11.81
N ARG A 87 3.80 8.83 12.01
CA ARG A 87 2.52 9.05 12.70
C ARG A 87 2.62 8.71 14.19
N ASP A 88 1.89 9.46 14.98
CA ASP A 88 1.68 9.23 16.40
C ASP A 88 0.25 8.72 16.69
N GLU A 89 -0.20 8.79 17.94
CA GLU A 89 -1.55 8.40 18.36
C GLU A 89 -2.66 9.25 17.72
N ARG A 90 -2.35 10.43 17.19
CA ARG A 90 -3.28 11.29 16.46
C ARG A 90 -3.45 10.88 15.00
N GLY A 91 -2.62 9.96 14.50
CA GLY A 91 -2.65 9.42 13.14
C GLY A 91 -1.75 10.15 12.15
N TRP A 92 -2.21 10.28 10.92
CA TRP A 92 -1.47 10.91 9.83
C TRP A 92 -1.55 12.44 9.92
N ALA A 93 -0.39 13.12 9.92
CA ALA A 93 -0.27 14.56 10.06
C ALA A 93 0.30 15.24 8.80
N PHE A 94 -0.02 16.52 8.63
CA PHE A 94 0.63 17.43 7.68
C PHE A 94 1.56 18.36 8.50
N THR A 95 2.87 18.04 8.52
CA THR A 95 3.84 18.67 9.43
C THR A 95 4.63 19.82 8.81
N GLY A 96 4.31 20.19 7.56
CA GLY A 96 5.04 21.23 6.81
C GLY A 96 6.13 20.66 5.90
N GLY A 97 6.90 21.51 5.25
CA GLY A 97 7.91 21.10 4.27
C GLY A 97 7.28 20.38 3.07
N GLY A 98 7.62 19.11 2.87
CA GLY A 98 7.01 18.24 1.83
C GLY A 98 5.64 17.67 2.20
N TYR A 99 5.19 17.85 3.45
CA TYR A 99 3.97 17.26 4.00
C TYR A 99 2.95 18.37 4.32
N VAL A 100 2.30 18.88 3.28
CA VAL A 100 1.33 19.98 3.39
C VAL A 100 0.04 19.58 2.67
N ASP A 101 -1.10 19.81 3.33
CA ASP A 101 -2.38 19.79 2.62
C ASP A 101 -2.55 21.09 1.83
N SER A 102 -2.40 20.99 0.52
CA SER A 102 -2.50 22.12 -0.42
C SER A 102 -3.95 22.48 -0.80
N VAL A 103 -4.95 21.75 -0.31
CA VAL A 103 -6.37 21.92 -0.67
C VAL A 103 -7.15 22.58 0.44
N ASN A 104 -7.16 22.00 1.64
CA ASN A 104 -8.00 22.44 2.76
C ASN A 104 -7.19 23.07 3.90
N GLY A 105 -5.86 22.87 3.91
CA GLY A 105 -4.99 23.32 5.00
C GLY A 105 -5.16 22.52 6.29
N PHE A 106 -5.57 21.26 6.20
CA PHE A 106 -5.68 20.37 7.36
C PHE A 106 -4.34 20.17 8.05
N SER A 107 -4.37 20.03 9.36
CA SER A 107 -3.21 19.63 10.18
C SER A 107 -3.10 18.11 10.30
N PHE A 108 -4.23 17.41 10.27
CA PHE A 108 -4.32 15.96 10.34
C PHE A 108 -5.28 15.41 9.28
N LEU A 109 -4.97 14.27 8.74
CA LEU A 109 -5.85 13.60 7.77
C LEU A 109 -7.22 13.22 8.38
N SER A 110 -7.30 13.04 9.71
CA SER A 110 -8.56 12.81 10.41
C SER A 110 -9.59 13.92 10.19
N GLU A 111 -9.16 15.14 9.90
CA GLU A 111 -10.06 16.25 9.60
C GLU A 111 -10.84 16.01 8.30
N ALA A 112 -10.23 15.40 7.28
CA ALA A 112 -10.93 14.99 6.06
C ALA A 112 -12.01 13.92 6.33
N TYR A 113 -11.72 12.98 7.25
CA TYR A 113 -12.68 11.94 7.66
C TYR A 113 -13.86 12.55 8.42
N LEU A 114 -13.59 13.45 9.36
CA LEU A 114 -14.62 14.15 10.14
C LEU A 114 -15.41 15.16 9.30
N ALA A 115 -14.82 15.78 8.29
CA ALA A 115 -15.53 16.60 7.32
C ALA A 115 -16.52 15.78 6.49
N THR A 116 -16.19 14.52 6.20
CA THR A 116 -17.05 13.60 5.44
C THR A 116 -18.14 12.99 6.32
N ASP A 117 -17.80 12.56 7.52
CA ASP A 117 -18.70 12.02 8.53
C ASP A 117 -18.31 12.54 9.91
N PRO A 118 -19.06 13.51 10.48
CA PRO A 118 -18.78 14.08 11.80
C PRO A 118 -18.79 13.07 12.95
N GLY A 119 -19.41 11.90 12.75
CA GLY A 119 -19.43 10.78 13.71
C GLY A 119 -18.35 9.74 13.51
N TYR A 120 -17.40 9.95 12.61
CA TYR A 120 -16.39 8.95 12.27
C TYR A 120 -15.49 8.60 13.46
N ASP A 121 -15.51 7.33 13.86
CA ASP A 121 -14.74 6.80 15.00
C ASP A 121 -13.85 5.58 14.63
N ALA A 122 -13.72 5.29 13.33
CA ALA A 122 -12.95 4.17 12.83
C ALA A 122 -11.51 4.59 12.40
N ARG A 123 -10.78 3.68 11.78
CA ARG A 123 -9.39 3.90 11.37
C ARG A 123 -9.26 4.95 10.26
N VAL A 124 -8.44 5.95 10.49
CA VAL A 124 -7.97 6.89 9.47
C VAL A 124 -6.83 6.27 8.69
N SER A 125 -7.00 6.09 7.38
CA SER A 125 -6.04 5.41 6.50
C SER A 125 -5.71 6.23 5.25
N VAL A 126 -4.64 5.87 4.58
CA VAL A 126 -4.26 6.32 3.24
C VAL A 126 -4.25 5.13 2.29
N PRO A 127 -4.55 5.29 0.98
CA PRO A 127 -4.87 6.55 0.30
C PRO A 127 -6.28 7.07 0.61
N VAL A 128 -6.51 8.34 0.29
CA VAL A 128 -7.84 8.96 0.27
C VAL A 128 -8.02 9.66 -1.06
N LEU A 129 -9.10 9.38 -1.78
CA LEU A 129 -9.56 10.18 -2.91
C LEU A 129 -10.58 11.20 -2.39
N TRP A 130 -10.20 12.46 -2.44
CA TRP A 130 -10.97 13.61 -1.96
C TRP A 130 -11.63 14.34 -3.13
N ASP A 131 -12.91 14.69 -3.01
CA ASP A 131 -13.59 15.59 -3.92
C ASP A 131 -13.54 17.02 -3.40
N LYS A 132 -12.85 17.90 -4.12
CA LYS A 132 -12.69 19.32 -3.74
C LYS A 132 -13.97 20.12 -3.87
N GLU A 133 -14.92 19.70 -4.70
CA GLU A 133 -16.18 20.41 -4.91
C GLU A 133 -17.16 20.18 -3.77
N SER A 134 -17.34 18.94 -3.37
CA SER A 134 -18.25 18.59 -2.27
C SER A 134 -17.60 18.63 -0.88
N GLY A 135 -16.26 18.67 -0.82
CA GLY A 135 -15.51 18.67 0.44
C GLY A 135 -15.67 17.37 1.24
N VAL A 136 -15.65 16.24 0.57
CA VAL A 136 -15.78 14.91 1.20
C VAL A 136 -14.84 13.87 0.60
N ILE A 137 -14.60 12.80 1.34
CA ILE A 137 -13.92 11.59 0.86
C ILE A 137 -14.85 10.82 -0.09
N VAL A 138 -14.41 10.57 -1.30
CA VAL A 138 -15.08 9.65 -2.24
C VAL A 138 -14.74 8.21 -1.87
N CYS A 139 -13.46 7.90 -1.78
CA CYS A 139 -12.99 6.52 -1.57
C CYS A 139 -11.68 6.50 -0.76
N ASN A 140 -11.56 5.52 0.14
CA ASN A 140 -10.31 5.23 0.86
C ASN A 140 -9.88 3.77 0.68
N GLU A 141 -10.40 3.08 -0.35
CA GLU A 141 -9.95 1.75 -0.75
C GLU A 141 -9.00 1.84 -1.94
N SER A 142 -7.76 1.46 -1.73
CA SER A 142 -6.69 1.63 -2.73
C SER A 142 -6.90 0.85 -4.02
N ALA A 143 -7.55 -0.32 -3.95
CA ALA A 143 -7.87 -1.12 -5.13
C ALA A 143 -8.94 -0.45 -5.99
N ASP A 144 -9.97 0.10 -5.35
CA ASP A 144 -11.04 0.83 -6.03
C ASP A 144 -10.49 2.12 -6.65
N ILE A 145 -9.64 2.86 -5.90
CA ILE A 145 -9.01 4.08 -6.42
C ILE A 145 -8.11 3.76 -7.63
N LEU A 146 -7.26 2.74 -7.55
CA LEU A 146 -6.41 2.35 -8.68
C LEU A 146 -7.25 2.01 -9.92
N ARG A 147 -8.37 1.32 -9.72
CA ARG A 147 -9.28 0.96 -10.80
C ARG A 147 -10.02 2.17 -11.37
N MET A 148 -10.42 3.13 -10.54
CA MET A 148 -10.96 4.41 -11.01
C MET A 148 -9.93 5.18 -11.84
N LEU A 149 -8.66 5.22 -11.42
CA LEU A 149 -7.59 5.82 -12.22
C LEU A 149 -7.47 5.15 -13.59
N ALA A 150 -7.51 3.82 -13.63
CA ALA A 150 -7.36 3.02 -14.85
C ALA A 150 -8.58 3.06 -15.78
N THR A 151 -9.74 3.51 -15.33
CA THR A 151 -11.00 3.48 -16.08
C THR A 151 -11.60 4.86 -16.29
N VAL A 152 -12.31 5.39 -15.30
CA VAL A 152 -13.07 6.64 -15.42
C VAL A 152 -12.19 7.88 -15.58
N PHE A 153 -10.94 7.82 -15.13
CA PHE A 153 -9.95 8.89 -15.35
C PHE A 153 -9.08 8.66 -16.60
N ALA A 154 -9.19 7.53 -17.29
CA ALA A 154 -8.44 7.25 -18.52
C ALA A 154 -8.62 8.34 -19.60
N PRO A 155 -9.79 8.99 -19.79
CA PRO A 155 -9.92 10.11 -20.75
C PRO A 155 -9.06 11.33 -20.45
N PHE A 156 -8.56 11.48 -19.22
CA PHE A 156 -7.67 12.58 -18.80
C PHE A 156 -6.20 12.17 -18.75
N ALA A 157 -5.89 10.91 -19.07
CA ALA A 157 -4.54 10.37 -18.99
C ALA A 157 -3.67 10.89 -20.15
N ALA A 158 -2.42 11.26 -19.84
CA ALA A 158 -1.43 11.62 -20.85
C ALA A 158 -0.80 10.39 -21.53
N HIS A 159 -0.88 9.22 -20.91
CA HIS A 159 -0.29 7.98 -21.39
C HIS A 159 -1.37 6.90 -21.56
N ALA A 160 -1.33 6.20 -22.71
CA ALA A 160 -2.24 5.11 -23.04
C ALA A 160 -1.71 3.79 -22.42
N ILE A 161 -1.89 3.60 -21.11
CA ILE A 161 -1.53 2.37 -20.40
C ILE A 161 -2.80 1.64 -19.98
N GLU A 162 -2.92 0.36 -20.32
CA GLU A 162 -4.08 -0.45 -20.00
C GLU A 162 -3.82 -1.30 -18.75
N LEU A 163 -4.09 -0.74 -17.56
CA LEU A 163 -3.86 -1.43 -16.28
C LEU A 163 -4.89 -2.53 -15.98
N TYR A 164 -6.08 -2.49 -16.60
CA TYR A 164 -7.17 -3.43 -16.35
C TYR A 164 -7.86 -3.86 -17.65
N PRO A 165 -7.12 -4.59 -18.53
CA PRO A 165 -7.61 -5.01 -19.85
C PRO A 165 -8.83 -5.92 -19.75
N GLU A 166 -9.86 -5.63 -20.55
CA GLU A 166 -11.15 -6.31 -20.47
C GLU A 166 -11.03 -7.83 -20.59
N ARG A 167 -10.21 -8.31 -21.51
CA ARG A 167 -9.96 -9.73 -21.76
C ARG A 167 -9.36 -10.50 -20.58
N LEU A 168 -8.73 -9.80 -19.62
CA LEU A 168 -8.03 -10.41 -18.48
C LEU A 168 -8.72 -10.14 -17.13
N ARG A 169 -9.82 -9.38 -17.09
CA ARG A 169 -10.45 -8.92 -15.84
C ARG A 169 -10.73 -10.05 -14.85
N GLY A 170 -11.32 -11.13 -15.32
CA GLY A 170 -11.63 -12.28 -14.44
C GLY A 170 -10.39 -12.95 -13.85
N GLU A 171 -9.30 -13.07 -14.62
CA GLU A 171 -8.05 -13.65 -14.15
C GLU A 171 -7.29 -12.67 -13.23
N ILE A 172 -7.32 -11.38 -13.55
CA ILE A 172 -6.76 -10.30 -12.73
C ILE A 172 -7.45 -10.28 -11.37
N ASP A 173 -8.79 -10.29 -11.33
CA ASP A 173 -9.55 -10.25 -10.09
C ASP A 173 -9.25 -11.48 -9.22
N ALA A 174 -9.26 -12.68 -9.80
CA ALA A 174 -8.96 -13.92 -9.08
C ALA A 174 -7.53 -13.94 -8.50
N LEU A 175 -6.55 -13.48 -9.26
CA LEU A 175 -5.16 -13.43 -8.78
C LEU A 175 -4.97 -12.29 -7.75
N ASN A 176 -5.64 -11.16 -7.93
CA ASN A 176 -5.63 -10.05 -6.98
C ASN A 176 -6.13 -10.46 -5.60
N ASP A 177 -7.22 -11.23 -5.53
CA ASP A 177 -7.76 -11.72 -4.25
C ASP A 177 -6.77 -12.64 -3.55
N ARG A 178 -6.15 -13.57 -4.29
CA ARG A 178 -5.12 -14.47 -3.74
C ARG A 178 -3.87 -13.71 -3.26
N ILE A 179 -3.37 -12.75 -4.04
CA ILE A 179 -2.23 -11.92 -3.67
C ILE A 179 -2.58 -11.03 -2.47
N TYR A 180 -3.80 -10.49 -2.42
CA TYR A 180 -4.24 -9.70 -1.28
C TYR A 180 -4.18 -10.52 0.01
N ASP A 181 -4.79 -11.70 0.02
CA ASP A 181 -4.91 -12.52 1.23
C ASP A 181 -3.59 -13.14 1.67
N ASN A 182 -2.78 -13.61 0.71
CA ASN A 182 -1.61 -14.45 0.98
C ASN A 182 -0.27 -13.69 0.84
N VAL A 183 -0.26 -12.46 0.31
CA VAL A 183 0.96 -11.63 0.21
C VAL A 183 0.74 -10.27 0.85
N ASN A 184 -0.11 -9.41 0.23
CA ASN A 184 -0.18 -8.01 0.63
C ASN A 184 -0.66 -7.82 2.08
N ASN A 185 -1.65 -8.60 2.52
CA ASN A 185 -2.15 -8.56 3.89
C ASN A 185 -1.46 -9.58 4.80
N ALA A 186 -0.93 -10.70 4.25
CA ALA A 186 -0.27 -11.75 5.01
C ALA A 186 0.96 -11.24 5.77
N VAL A 187 1.76 -10.35 5.18
CA VAL A 187 2.90 -9.74 5.89
C VAL A 187 2.48 -9.00 7.16
N TYR A 188 1.29 -8.37 7.16
CA TYR A 188 0.71 -7.73 8.34
C TYR A 188 0.11 -8.76 9.30
N LYS A 189 -0.58 -9.78 8.79
CA LYS A 189 -1.10 -10.88 9.59
C LYS A 189 0.05 -11.57 10.36
N ALA A 190 1.20 -11.80 9.71
CA ALA A 190 2.40 -12.31 10.36
C ALA A 190 2.97 -11.32 11.39
N GLY A 191 3.22 -10.07 10.98
CA GLY A 191 3.90 -9.05 11.80
C GLY A 191 3.14 -8.65 13.06
N PHE A 192 1.81 -8.64 13.01
CA PHE A 192 0.93 -8.30 14.15
C PHE A 192 0.35 -9.50 14.87
N SER A 193 0.74 -10.72 14.52
CA SER A 193 0.35 -11.94 15.24
C SER A 193 0.72 -11.87 16.72
N ARG A 194 -0.20 -12.29 17.58
CA ARG A 194 0.01 -12.37 19.03
C ARG A 194 0.18 -13.80 19.56
N ARG A 195 0.15 -14.80 18.67
CA ARG A 195 0.30 -16.22 18.97
C ARG A 195 1.24 -16.88 17.97
N GLN A 196 2.13 -17.73 18.46
CA GLN A 196 3.14 -18.40 17.66
C GLN A 196 2.51 -19.20 16.49
N TYR A 197 1.48 -20.00 16.75
CA TYR A 197 0.82 -20.80 15.72
C TYR A 197 0.13 -19.97 14.62
N VAL A 198 -0.37 -18.77 14.97
CA VAL A 198 -0.94 -17.83 13.99
C VAL A 198 0.17 -17.29 13.10
N TYR A 199 1.25 -16.82 13.70
CA TYR A 199 2.43 -16.34 12.98
C TYR A 199 2.96 -17.39 11.99
N GLU A 200 3.17 -18.62 12.47
CA GLU A 200 3.68 -19.73 11.64
C GLU A 200 2.76 -20.01 10.45
N ARG A 201 1.45 -20.08 10.68
CA ARG A 201 0.46 -20.27 9.60
C ARG A 201 0.55 -19.18 8.54
N GLU A 202 0.56 -17.92 8.96
CA GLU A 202 0.57 -16.78 8.03
C GLU A 202 1.90 -16.71 7.25
N VAL A 203 3.01 -17.01 7.90
CA VAL A 203 4.32 -17.03 7.25
C VAL A 203 4.42 -18.17 6.24
N LEU A 204 3.99 -19.39 6.60
CA LEU A 204 4.00 -20.52 5.67
C LEU A 204 3.15 -20.24 4.43
N GLY A 205 1.90 -19.76 4.60
CA GLY A 205 1.04 -19.40 3.47
C GLY A 205 1.59 -18.26 2.60
N LEU A 206 2.27 -17.28 3.22
CA LEU A 206 2.95 -16.21 2.49
C LEU A 206 4.04 -16.78 1.56
N PHE A 207 4.90 -17.63 2.07
CA PHE A 207 6.01 -18.17 1.28
C PHE A 207 5.56 -19.20 0.24
N GLU A 208 4.51 -19.98 0.50
CA GLU A 208 3.87 -20.83 -0.51
C GLU A 208 3.36 -19.99 -1.70
N MET A 209 2.72 -18.85 -1.43
CA MET A 209 2.25 -17.96 -2.51
C MET A 209 3.42 -17.27 -3.24
N LEU A 210 4.47 -16.87 -2.54
CA LEU A 210 5.67 -16.31 -3.17
C LEU A 210 6.37 -17.32 -4.07
N ASP A 211 6.48 -18.58 -3.65
CA ASP A 211 7.06 -19.67 -4.45
C ASP A 211 6.23 -19.94 -5.73
N GLU A 212 4.89 -19.89 -5.62
CA GLU A 212 3.99 -19.99 -6.78
C GLU A 212 4.17 -18.82 -7.76
N LEU A 213 4.28 -17.59 -7.24
CA LEU A 213 4.49 -16.41 -8.08
C LEU A 213 5.88 -16.41 -8.73
N ASP A 214 6.91 -16.89 -8.02
CA ASP A 214 8.25 -17.06 -8.60
C ASP A 214 8.23 -18.02 -9.77
N ALA A 215 7.62 -19.22 -9.58
CA ALA A 215 7.45 -20.18 -10.64
C ALA A 215 6.61 -19.66 -11.83
N ARG A 216 5.57 -18.86 -11.57
CA ARG A 216 4.75 -18.22 -12.60
C ARG A 216 5.56 -17.26 -13.48
N LEU A 217 6.55 -16.60 -12.92
CA LEU A 217 7.40 -15.60 -13.60
C LEU A 217 8.60 -16.20 -14.34
N ALA A 218 8.78 -17.52 -14.33
CA ALA A 218 9.89 -18.20 -14.98
C ALA A 218 9.89 -18.05 -16.52
N ASP A 219 8.71 -17.99 -17.14
CA ASP A 219 8.54 -17.99 -18.59
C ASP A 219 7.83 -16.73 -19.16
N ARG A 220 7.57 -15.72 -18.33
CA ARG A 220 6.88 -14.47 -18.71
C ARG A 220 7.45 -13.27 -17.98
N ARG A 221 7.44 -12.11 -18.61
CA ARG A 221 8.03 -10.89 -18.05
C ARG A 221 7.23 -10.38 -16.85
N PHE A 222 5.89 -10.31 -16.98
CA PHE A 222 4.96 -9.88 -15.93
C PHE A 222 3.89 -10.95 -15.70
N LEU A 223 3.07 -10.79 -14.67
CA LEU A 223 2.11 -11.81 -14.23
C LEU A 223 1.12 -12.26 -15.31
N PHE A 224 0.86 -11.43 -16.32
CA PHE A 224 -0.09 -11.71 -17.43
C PHE A 224 0.54 -11.59 -18.83
N GLY A 225 1.86 -11.48 -18.96
CA GLY A 225 2.56 -11.45 -20.25
C GLY A 225 3.63 -10.37 -20.34
N ALA A 226 3.68 -9.65 -21.46
CA ALA A 226 4.73 -8.69 -21.79
C ALA A 226 4.57 -7.32 -21.10
N ASP A 227 3.33 -6.93 -20.79
CA ASP A 227 3.01 -5.63 -20.19
C ASP A 227 2.47 -5.79 -18.77
N PRO A 228 2.87 -4.93 -17.83
CA PRO A 228 2.39 -4.99 -16.46
C PRO A 228 0.96 -4.45 -16.36
N VAL A 229 0.12 -5.15 -15.58
CA VAL A 229 -1.26 -4.78 -15.26
C VAL A 229 -1.40 -4.40 -13.78
N GLU A 230 -2.60 -4.03 -13.32
CA GLU A 230 -2.82 -3.61 -11.93
C GLU A 230 -2.33 -4.62 -10.90
N THR A 231 -2.39 -5.93 -11.21
CA THR A 231 -1.92 -7.00 -10.32
C THR A 231 -0.43 -6.89 -10.03
N ASP A 232 0.37 -6.58 -11.06
CA ASP A 232 1.81 -6.39 -10.91
C ASP A 232 2.11 -5.23 -9.96
N TRP A 233 1.44 -4.12 -10.11
CA TRP A 233 1.63 -2.94 -9.26
C TRP A 233 1.13 -3.15 -7.83
N ARG A 234 0.05 -3.93 -7.65
CA ARG A 234 -0.45 -4.32 -6.32
C ARG A 234 0.52 -5.25 -5.59
N LEU A 235 1.17 -6.17 -6.29
CA LEU A 235 2.21 -7.05 -5.74
C LEU A 235 3.50 -6.27 -5.47
N PHE A 236 3.94 -5.46 -6.43
CA PHE A 236 5.20 -4.72 -6.39
C PHE A 236 5.39 -3.92 -5.11
N THR A 237 4.37 -3.20 -4.66
CA THR A 237 4.47 -2.37 -3.46
C THR A 237 4.80 -3.15 -2.19
N THR A 238 4.42 -4.44 -2.13
CA THR A 238 4.81 -5.35 -1.05
C THR A 238 6.24 -5.88 -1.26
N LEU A 239 6.59 -6.33 -2.47
CA LEU A 239 7.93 -6.84 -2.78
C LEU A 239 9.00 -5.78 -2.54
N LEU A 240 8.75 -4.53 -2.94
CA LEU A 240 9.65 -3.39 -2.71
C LEU A 240 10.03 -3.19 -1.24
N ARG A 241 9.11 -3.51 -0.32
CA ARG A 241 9.30 -3.38 1.13
C ARG A 241 9.79 -4.65 1.81
N PHE A 242 9.91 -5.76 1.06
CA PHE A 242 10.05 -7.08 1.66
C PHE A 242 11.33 -7.19 2.49
N ASP A 243 12.49 -7.05 1.88
CA ASP A 243 13.78 -7.21 2.57
C ASP A 243 14.11 -6.03 3.50
N ALA A 244 13.67 -4.82 3.13
CA ALA A 244 13.92 -3.62 3.93
C ALA A 244 13.10 -3.56 5.22
N VAL A 245 11.90 -4.18 5.23
CA VAL A 245 10.93 -4.07 6.32
C VAL A 245 10.38 -5.43 6.73
N TYR A 246 9.64 -6.11 5.87
CA TYR A 246 8.81 -7.24 6.31
C TYR A 246 9.63 -8.44 6.77
N GLN A 247 10.75 -8.70 6.14
CA GLN A 247 11.67 -9.77 6.50
C GLN A 247 12.18 -9.61 7.95
N ILE A 248 12.56 -8.40 8.34
CA ILE A 248 13.11 -8.10 9.69
C ILE A 248 11.99 -7.72 10.66
N HIS A 249 11.27 -6.63 10.35
CA HIS A 249 10.32 -6.00 11.26
C HIS A 249 9.10 -6.88 11.55
N PHE A 250 8.55 -7.49 10.50
CA PHE A 250 7.40 -8.40 10.59
C PHE A 250 7.80 -9.89 10.68
N LYS A 251 9.10 -10.19 10.69
CA LYS A 251 9.62 -11.56 10.81
C LYS A 251 9.16 -12.49 9.68
N CYS A 252 8.93 -11.98 8.47
CA CYS A 252 8.68 -12.77 7.27
C CYS A 252 10.02 -13.37 6.79
N SER A 253 10.60 -14.30 7.56
CA SER A 253 12.04 -14.55 7.59
C SER A 253 12.52 -15.87 6.99
N LEU A 254 11.64 -16.66 6.34
CA LEU A 254 12.07 -17.94 5.75
C LEU A 254 13.04 -17.75 4.57
N ARG A 255 12.84 -16.69 3.79
CA ARG A 255 13.68 -16.34 2.64
C ARG A 255 13.63 -14.83 2.40
N LYS A 256 14.69 -14.25 1.87
CA LYS A 256 14.72 -12.87 1.39
C LYS A 256 14.17 -12.80 -0.04
N LEU A 257 13.70 -11.64 -0.46
CA LEU A 257 13.27 -11.41 -1.84
C LEU A 257 14.43 -11.60 -2.83
N ILE A 258 15.64 -11.15 -2.46
CA ILE A 258 16.85 -11.28 -3.28
C ILE A 258 17.27 -12.74 -3.54
N GLU A 259 16.74 -13.71 -2.81
CA GLU A 259 17.03 -15.13 -2.97
C GLU A 259 16.07 -15.84 -3.94
N TYR A 260 15.09 -15.15 -4.48
CA TYR A 260 14.18 -15.65 -5.50
C TYR A 260 14.75 -15.45 -6.90
N GLU A 261 14.67 -16.48 -7.72
CA GLU A 261 15.25 -16.49 -9.06
C GLU A 261 14.51 -15.55 -10.03
N HIS A 262 13.19 -15.47 -9.90
CA HIS A 262 12.33 -14.72 -10.81
C HIS A 262 11.66 -13.52 -10.17
N LEU A 263 11.22 -13.59 -8.90
CA LEU A 263 10.57 -12.48 -8.20
C LEU A 263 11.51 -11.30 -7.95
N TRP A 264 12.80 -11.54 -7.67
CA TRP A 264 13.76 -10.45 -7.47
C TRP A 264 14.03 -9.67 -8.77
N PRO A 265 14.42 -10.32 -9.89
CA PRO A 265 14.52 -9.60 -11.16
C PRO A 265 13.22 -8.93 -11.61
N TYR A 266 12.06 -9.56 -11.41
CA TYR A 266 10.76 -8.99 -11.71
C TYR A 266 10.49 -7.71 -10.90
N ALA A 267 10.80 -7.70 -9.61
CA ALA A 267 10.63 -6.51 -8.78
C ALA A 267 11.54 -5.36 -9.23
N ARG A 268 12.77 -5.68 -9.72
CA ARG A 268 13.68 -4.69 -10.32
C ARG A 268 13.16 -4.16 -11.65
N ASP A 269 12.59 -5.02 -12.51
CA ASP A 269 11.98 -4.63 -13.78
C ASP A 269 10.86 -3.61 -13.55
N LEU A 270 9.97 -3.88 -12.58
CA LEU A 270 8.90 -2.94 -12.20
C LEU A 270 9.43 -1.65 -11.58
N TYR A 271 10.47 -1.70 -10.74
CA TYR A 271 11.08 -0.51 -10.16
C TYR A 271 11.69 0.40 -11.25
N GLN A 272 12.34 -0.21 -12.24
CA GLN A 272 12.98 0.48 -13.36
C GLN A 272 11.99 0.88 -14.46
N TRP A 273 10.71 0.54 -14.32
CA TRP A 273 9.70 1.01 -15.26
C TRP A 273 9.63 2.54 -15.24
N PRO A 274 9.53 3.21 -16.41
CA PRO A 274 9.60 4.67 -16.51
C PRO A 274 8.66 5.38 -15.53
N GLY A 275 9.21 6.24 -14.68
CA GLY A 275 8.47 7.04 -13.68
C GLY A 275 8.15 6.33 -12.37
N VAL A 276 8.52 5.05 -12.18
CA VAL A 276 8.20 4.30 -10.95
C VAL A 276 9.22 4.56 -9.85
N ALA A 277 10.52 4.57 -10.17
CA ALA A 277 11.58 4.81 -9.17
C ALA A 277 11.38 6.14 -8.42
N GLU A 278 10.91 7.18 -9.10
CA GLU A 278 10.63 8.51 -8.53
C GLU A 278 9.46 8.51 -7.53
N THR A 279 8.68 7.44 -7.50
CA THR A 279 7.59 7.26 -6.51
C THR A 279 8.07 6.62 -5.21
N VAL A 280 9.34 6.20 -5.14
CA VAL A 280 9.90 5.41 -4.04
C VAL A 280 10.79 6.26 -3.15
N ASP A 281 10.53 6.25 -1.86
CA ASP A 281 11.45 6.75 -0.82
C ASP A 281 11.71 5.63 0.21
N PHE A 282 12.86 4.98 0.08
CA PHE A 282 13.25 3.89 0.98
C PHE A 282 13.53 4.37 2.42
N ASP A 283 13.92 5.62 2.62
CA ASP A 283 14.15 6.17 3.96
C ASP A 283 12.80 6.40 4.67
N GLU A 284 11.85 7.04 4.00
CA GLU A 284 10.48 7.18 4.52
C GLU A 284 9.85 5.81 4.84
N ILE A 285 9.99 4.83 3.93
CA ILE A 285 9.48 3.47 4.13
C ILE A 285 10.05 2.88 5.42
N ARG A 286 11.37 2.85 5.59
CA ARG A 286 12.00 2.27 6.79
C ARG A 286 11.61 3.04 8.04
N ARG A 287 11.75 4.36 8.05
CA ARG A 287 11.41 5.20 9.20
C ARG A 287 9.97 5.01 9.64
N HIS A 288 9.02 4.98 8.70
CA HIS A 288 7.63 4.73 9.02
C HIS A 288 7.45 3.43 9.82
N TYR A 289 7.87 2.30 9.27
CA TYR A 289 7.63 1.01 9.92
C TYR A 289 8.35 0.88 11.26
N TYR A 290 9.62 1.25 11.31
CA TYR A 290 10.43 1.03 12.51
C TYR A 290 10.12 2.02 13.65
N LEU A 291 9.65 3.23 13.34
CA LEU A 291 9.37 4.26 14.34
C LEU A 291 7.90 4.32 14.78
N THR A 292 6.95 3.80 13.99
CA THR A 292 5.53 3.92 14.30
C THR A 292 4.87 2.66 14.86
N HIS A 293 5.65 1.60 15.09
CA HIS A 293 5.17 0.34 15.67
C HIS A 293 5.92 -0.01 16.98
N PRO A 294 5.75 0.76 18.07
CA PRO A 294 6.50 0.57 19.30
C PRO A 294 6.26 -0.80 19.96
N MET A 295 5.11 -1.44 19.68
CA MET A 295 4.83 -2.79 20.17
C MET A 295 5.70 -3.88 19.53
N ILE A 296 6.23 -3.63 18.33
CA ILE A 296 7.13 -4.54 17.60
C ILE A 296 8.58 -4.14 17.79
N ASN A 297 8.84 -2.83 17.79
CA ASN A 297 10.18 -2.24 17.86
C ASN A 297 10.24 -1.17 18.98
N PRO A 298 10.24 -1.57 20.25
CA PRO A 298 10.16 -0.63 21.37
C PRO A 298 11.38 0.28 21.51
N ALA A 299 12.53 -0.12 20.97
CA ALA A 299 13.76 0.69 20.99
C ALA A 299 13.79 1.78 19.89
N GLY A 300 12.88 1.75 18.92
CA GLY A 300 12.85 2.72 17.82
C GLY A 300 14.07 2.66 16.90
N LEU A 301 14.80 1.55 16.85
CA LEU A 301 15.95 1.40 15.96
C LEU A 301 15.49 1.15 14.53
N VAL A 302 15.97 1.97 13.59
CA VAL A 302 15.70 1.78 12.16
C VAL A 302 16.76 0.85 11.58
N ALA A 303 16.34 -0.30 11.05
CA ALA A 303 17.27 -1.24 10.43
C ALA A 303 17.99 -0.59 9.23
N MET A 304 19.24 -0.97 9.01
CA MET A 304 20.00 -0.53 7.85
C MET A 304 19.34 -1.04 6.56
N ALA A 305 19.51 -0.27 5.48
CA ALA A 305 19.04 -0.67 4.16
C ALA A 305 19.73 -1.98 3.71
N PRO A 306 19.03 -2.89 3.01
CA PRO A 306 19.68 -3.99 2.32
C PRO A 306 20.78 -3.50 1.37
N ALA A 307 21.84 -4.29 1.21
CA ALA A 307 22.93 -3.95 0.30
C ALA A 307 22.56 -4.11 -1.19
N ALA A 308 21.57 -4.96 -1.49
CA ALA A 308 21.09 -5.18 -2.85
C ALA A 308 20.30 -3.98 -3.36
N SER A 309 20.54 -3.58 -4.61
CA SER A 309 19.92 -2.41 -5.24
C SER A 309 18.88 -2.82 -6.27
N PHE A 310 17.77 -2.09 -6.28
CA PHE A 310 16.76 -2.18 -7.34
C PHE A 310 17.24 -1.56 -8.67
N ASP A 311 18.34 -0.78 -8.66
CA ASP A 311 18.92 -0.16 -9.87
C ASP A 311 19.81 -1.13 -10.68
N GLU A 312 20.14 -2.31 -10.14
CA GLU A 312 20.90 -3.31 -10.88
C GLU A 312 20.09 -3.87 -12.07
N PRO A 313 20.72 -4.25 -13.19
CA PRO A 313 20.03 -4.80 -14.35
C PRO A 313 19.12 -5.98 -14.00
N HIS A 314 17.87 -5.94 -14.42
CA HIS A 314 16.90 -6.99 -14.12
C HIS A 314 17.03 -8.21 -15.06
N GLY A 315 17.52 -8.04 -16.29
CA GLY A 315 17.79 -9.14 -17.24
C GLY A 315 16.54 -9.87 -17.72
N ARG A 316 15.36 -9.19 -17.75
CA ARG A 316 14.08 -9.80 -18.16
C ARG A 316 13.55 -9.26 -19.48
N GLU A 317 14.31 -8.45 -20.19
CA GLU A 317 13.91 -7.77 -21.44
C GLU A 317 13.57 -8.75 -22.57
N TRP A 318 14.11 -9.97 -22.52
CA TRP A 318 13.89 -11.01 -23.50
C TRP A 318 12.61 -11.83 -23.28
N LEU A 319 11.98 -11.70 -22.12
CA LEU A 319 10.70 -12.33 -21.79
C LEU A 319 9.57 -11.44 -22.36
N GLY A 320 8.79 -11.97 -23.26
CA GLY A 320 7.72 -11.27 -23.95
C GLY A 320 6.33 -11.84 -23.69
#